data_2d085e04292b865ca49854eb2b74ff08
#
_entry.id   2d085e04292b865ca49854eb2b74ff08
#
_cell.length_a   1.000
_cell.length_b   1.000
_cell.length_c   1.000
_cell.angle_alpha   90.00
_cell.angle_beta   90.00
_cell.angle_gamma   90.00
#
_symmetry.space_group_name_H-M   'P 1'
#
loop_
_entity.id
_entity.type
_entity.pdbx_description
1 polymer ?
#
loop_
_entity_poly.entity_id
_entity_poly.type
_entity_poly.pdbx_seq_one_letter_code
_entity_poly.pdbx_strand_id
1 'polypeptide(L)'
;MFKQYLKQALNMLRENRLISLISILGTALSIAMIMVVCLVFQIQSASFSPETNRNRMLYIEDGTQVECSANRRYNGFMSQEAVRECFYTLKKPEAVSAWFSFPAPLSLPGKRMYNSYDIMYSDPAFWKIYDFRFLEGKPFTDADFTSAIPRVVVSESVARTLYGSTDVV
;
A
#
# COMPACT_ATOMS: atom_id res chain seq x y z
N MET A 1 3.27 -32.60 -44.44
CA MET A 1 4.52 -31.87 -44.14
C MET A 1 4.68 -31.57 -42.66
N PHE A 2 3.75 -30.92 -41.97
CA PHE A 2 3.89 -30.53 -40.53
C PHE A 2 4.20 -31.73 -39.59
N LYS A 3 3.54 -32.86 -39.80
CA LYS A 3 3.72 -34.11 -39.04
C LYS A 3 5.11 -34.73 -39.16
N GLN A 4 5.77 -34.55 -40.31
CA GLN A 4 7.14 -35.01 -40.55
C GLN A 4 8.17 -34.10 -39.81
N TYR A 5 8.00 -32.78 -39.89
CA TYR A 5 8.87 -31.84 -39.18
C TYR A 5 8.77 -32.01 -37.65
N LEU A 6 7.56 -32.26 -37.12
CA LEU A 6 7.40 -32.50 -35.68
C LEU A 6 8.09 -33.79 -35.23
N LYS A 7 7.97 -34.88 -36.06
CA LYS A 7 8.64 -36.15 -35.78
C LYS A 7 10.16 -36.01 -35.83
N GLN A 8 10.66 -35.26 -36.80
CA GLN A 8 12.09 -35.00 -36.94
C GLN A 8 12.63 -34.16 -35.76
N ALA A 9 11.91 -33.13 -35.34
CA ALA A 9 12.27 -32.32 -34.16
C ALA A 9 12.30 -33.18 -32.89
N LEU A 10 11.32 -34.04 -32.67
CA LEU A 10 11.28 -34.95 -31.53
C LEU A 10 12.45 -35.94 -31.53
N ASN A 11 12.84 -36.44 -32.71
CA ASN A 11 14.00 -37.34 -32.82
C ASN A 11 15.31 -36.62 -32.50
N MET A 12 15.50 -35.36 -32.98
CA MET A 12 16.67 -34.54 -32.65
C MET A 12 16.77 -34.25 -31.15
N LEU A 13 15.63 -33.99 -30.50
CA LEU A 13 15.54 -33.81 -29.03
C LEU A 13 15.97 -35.08 -28.27
N ARG A 14 15.64 -36.27 -28.81
CA ARG A 14 16.03 -37.57 -28.21
C ARG A 14 17.51 -37.91 -28.39
N GLU A 15 18.08 -37.57 -29.54
CA GLU A 15 19.51 -37.83 -29.84
C GLU A 15 20.44 -36.98 -28.99
N ASN A 16 20.09 -35.70 -28.73
CA ASN A 16 20.91 -34.76 -27.99
C ASN A 16 20.25 -34.31 -26.66
N ARG A 17 20.03 -35.28 -25.76
CA ARG A 17 19.25 -35.08 -24.52
C ARG A 17 19.74 -33.92 -23.64
N LEU A 18 21.08 -33.79 -23.47
CA LEU A 18 21.66 -32.72 -22.62
C LEU A 18 21.44 -31.34 -23.21
N ILE A 19 21.65 -31.16 -24.50
CA ILE A 19 21.45 -29.86 -25.19
C ILE A 19 20.02 -29.49 -25.18
N SER A 20 19.13 -30.46 -25.43
CA SER A 20 17.67 -30.27 -25.40
C SER A 20 17.18 -29.89 -24.00
N LEU A 21 17.68 -30.55 -22.96
CA LEU A 21 17.34 -30.23 -21.58
C LEU A 21 17.75 -28.81 -21.21
N ILE A 22 18.98 -28.42 -21.52
CA ILE A 22 19.51 -27.07 -21.26
C ILE A 22 18.68 -26.03 -22.01
N SER A 23 18.35 -26.26 -23.27
CA SER A 23 17.54 -25.35 -24.07
C SER A 23 16.12 -25.18 -23.52
N ILE A 24 15.47 -26.30 -23.12
CA ILE A 24 14.14 -26.27 -22.52
C ILE A 24 14.14 -25.54 -21.18
N LEU A 25 15.12 -25.85 -20.32
CA LEU A 25 15.24 -25.18 -19.02
C LEU A 25 15.53 -23.69 -19.19
N GLY A 26 16.42 -23.33 -20.12
CA GLY A 26 16.77 -21.93 -20.39
C GLY A 26 15.57 -21.13 -20.91
N THR A 27 14.82 -21.69 -21.86
CA THR A 27 13.61 -21.01 -22.37
C THR A 27 12.50 -20.94 -21.32
N ALA A 28 12.29 -22.02 -20.56
CA ALA A 28 11.30 -22.03 -19.49
C ALA A 28 11.64 -20.99 -18.40
N LEU A 29 12.91 -20.90 -17.99
CA LEU A 29 13.36 -19.92 -17.01
C LEU A 29 13.19 -18.49 -17.54
N SER A 30 13.52 -18.24 -18.80
CA SER A 30 13.35 -16.92 -19.42
C SER A 30 11.89 -16.48 -19.46
N ILE A 31 10.99 -17.37 -19.84
CA ILE A 31 9.55 -17.10 -19.85
C ILE A 31 9.03 -16.86 -18.43
N ALA A 32 9.48 -17.68 -17.48
CA ALA A 32 9.10 -17.51 -16.07
C ALA A 32 9.53 -16.13 -15.52
N MET A 33 10.76 -15.72 -15.82
CA MET A 33 11.26 -14.38 -15.42
C MET A 33 10.44 -13.25 -16.02
N ILE A 34 10.10 -13.32 -17.30
CA ILE A 34 9.25 -12.32 -17.96
C ILE A 34 7.87 -12.27 -17.30
N MET A 35 7.27 -13.43 -17.02
CA MET A 35 5.96 -13.48 -16.34
C MET A 35 6.02 -12.89 -14.94
N VAL A 36 7.08 -13.16 -14.16
CA VAL A 36 7.26 -12.57 -12.83
C VAL A 36 7.34 -11.04 -12.92
N VAL A 37 8.14 -10.51 -13.86
CA VAL A 37 8.24 -9.05 -14.05
C VAL A 37 6.89 -8.45 -14.43
N CYS A 38 6.17 -9.07 -15.35
CA CYS A 38 4.83 -8.63 -15.75
C CYS A 38 3.84 -8.66 -14.57
N LEU A 39 3.86 -9.73 -13.77
CA LEU A 39 3.00 -9.84 -12.58
C LEU A 39 3.33 -8.78 -11.53
N VAL A 40 4.60 -8.54 -11.24
CA VAL A 40 5.02 -7.48 -10.30
C VAL A 40 4.54 -6.13 -10.78
N PHE A 41 4.72 -5.82 -12.06
CA PHE A 41 4.24 -4.57 -12.65
C PHE A 41 2.72 -4.44 -12.59
N GLN A 42 2.00 -5.54 -12.87
CA GLN A 42 0.55 -5.58 -12.81
C GLN A 42 0.02 -5.38 -11.39
N ILE A 43 0.66 -6.00 -10.38
CA ILE A 43 0.29 -5.82 -8.97
C ILE A 43 0.52 -4.38 -8.52
N GLN A 44 1.62 -3.75 -8.94
CA GLN A 44 1.89 -2.34 -8.61
C GLN A 44 0.89 -1.37 -9.23
N SER A 45 0.34 -1.71 -10.39
CA SER A 45 -0.61 -0.87 -11.12
C SER A 45 -2.08 -1.20 -10.82
N ALA A 46 -2.33 -2.32 -10.18
CA ALA A 46 -3.70 -2.79 -9.92
C ALA A 46 -4.33 -2.02 -8.75
N SER A 47 -5.58 -1.66 -8.93
CA SER A 47 -6.40 -0.97 -7.93
C SER A 47 -7.20 -2.01 -7.15
N PHE A 48 -6.83 -2.24 -5.88
CA PHE A 48 -7.53 -3.13 -4.95
C PHE A 48 -8.00 -2.34 -3.74
N SER A 49 -9.09 -2.78 -3.10
CA SER A 49 -9.47 -2.24 -1.79
C SER A 49 -8.33 -2.42 -0.78
N PRO A 50 -7.98 -1.38 0.01
CA PRO A 50 -8.67 -0.09 0.12
C PRO A 50 -8.28 0.97 -0.93
N GLU A 51 -7.29 0.73 -1.79
CA GLU A 51 -6.78 1.67 -2.79
C GLU A 51 -7.46 1.47 -4.16
N THR A 52 -8.77 1.56 -4.23
CA THR A 52 -9.55 1.33 -5.46
C THR A 52 -9.23 2.33 -6.59
N ASN A 53 -8.68 3.49 -6.25
CA ASN A 53 -8.32 4.54 -7.19
C ASN A 53 -6.80 4.77 -7.30
N ARG A 54 -5.98 3.75 -7.05
CA ARG A 54 -4.52 3.86 -7.00
C ARG A 54 -3.90 4.51 -8.25
N ASN A 55 -4.45 4.23 -9.42
CA ASN A 55 -4.01 4.81 -10.69
C ASN A 55 -4.26 6.32 -10.83
N ARG A 56 -5.05 6.91 -9.92
CA ARG A 56 -5.38 8.36 -9.86
C ARG A 56 -4.81 9.03 -8.60
N MET A 57 -4.16 8.27 -7.72
CA MET A 57 -3.57 8.77 -6.50
C MET A 57 -2.15 9.26 -6.75
N LEU A 58 -1.78 10.33 -6.06
CA LEU A 58 -0.42 10.82 -5.98
C LEU A 58 0.00 10.77 -4.51
N TYR A 59 1.07 10.02 -4.24
CA TYR A 59 1.65 9.90 -2.92
C TYR A 59 2.84 10.84 -2.82
N ILE A 60 2.89 11.62 -1.75
CA ILE A 60 4.00 12.52 -1.44
C ILE A 60 4.47 12.15 -0.05
N GLU A 61 5.59 11.44 0.02
CA GLU A 61 6.12 10.92 1.28
C GLU A 61 7.06 11.91 1.95
N ASP A 62 7.95 12.54 1.16
CA ASP A 62 8.98 13.42 1.66
C ASP A 62 8.89 14.81 1.05
N GLY A 63 9.25 15.81 1.84
CA GLY A 63 9.44 17.18 1.40
C GLY A 63 10.88 17.62 1.59
N THR A 64 11.33 18.54 0.71
CA THR A 64 12.60 19.23 0.91
C THR A 64 12.33 20.65 1.33
N GLN A 65 12.66 20.98 2.56
CA GLN A 65 12.67 22.35 3.05
C GLN A 65 14.00 23.02 2.73
N VAL A 66 13.96 24.16 2.09
CA VAL A 66 15.15 24.95 1.75
C VAL A 66 15.16 26.23 2.58
N GLU A 67 16.14 26.36 3.42
CA GLU A 67 16.43 27.62 4.13
C GLU A 67 17.28 28.49 3.22
N CYS A 68 16.64 29.48 2.56
CA CYS A 68 17.28 30.34 1.58
C CYS A 68 18.41 31.18 2.17
N SER A 69 18.31 31.58 3.44
CA SER A 69 19.31 32.41 4.16
C SER A 69 20.62 31.67 4.40
N ALA A 70 20.57 30.38 4.69
CA ALA A 70 21.72 29.56 5.06
C ALA A 70 22.12 28.53 4.01
N ASN A 71 21.44 28.50 2.85
CA ASN A 71 21.61 27.49 1.79
C ASN A 71 21.58 26.02 2.33
N ARG A 72 20.75 25.81 3.34
CA ARG A 72 20.57 24.48 3.96
C ARG A 72 19.35 23.80 3.38
N ARG A 73 19.46 22.49 3.17
CA ARG A 73 18.37 21.64 2.72
C ARG A 73 18.09 20.58 3.78
N TYR A 74 16.85 20.47 4.18
CA TYR A 74 16.36 19.46 5.10
C TYR A 74 15.37 18.58 4.35
N ASN A 75 15.63 17.28 4.31
CA ASN A 75 14.71 16.30 3.75
C ASN A 75 14.01 15.59 4.91
N GLY A 76 12.71 15.42 4.79
CA GLY A 76 11.94 14.72 5.80
C GLY A 76 10.43 14.92 5.62
N PHE A 77 9.69 14.50 6.61
CA PHE A 77 8.24 14.67 6.61
C PHE A 77 7.85 16.14 6.58
N MET A 78 6.83 16.45 5.83
CA MET A 78 6.29 17.80 5.76
C MET A 78 5.58 18.16 7.07
N SER A 79 5.71 19.42 7.49
CA SER A 79 4.92 19.93 8.60
C SER A 79 3.45 20.03 8.21
N GLN A 80 2.55 19.96 9.18
CA GLN A 80 1.12 20.10 8.96
C GLN A 80 0.76 21.47 8.32
N GLU A 81 1.50 22.52 8.67
CA GLU A 81 1.34 23.84 8.09
C GLU A 81 1.70 23.87 6.61
N ALA A 82 2.83 23.26 6.24
CA ALA A 82 3.22 23.13 4.83
C ALA A 82 2.18 22.36 4.01
N VAL A 83 1.63 21.29 4.57
CA VAL A 83 0.56 20.54 3.91
C VAL A 83 -0.69 21.41 3.73
N ARG A 84 -1.07 22.17 4.76
CA ARG A 84 -2.25 23.05 4.72
C ARG A 84 -2.09 24.13 3.65
N GLU A 85 -0.94 24.78 3.61
CA GLU A 85 -0.71 25.89 2.68
C GLU A 85 -0.49 25.42 1.24
N CYS A 86 0.26 24.34 1.04
CA CYS A 86 0.66 23.91 -0.28
C CYS A 86 -0.37 22.99 -0.96
N PHE A 87 -1.09 22.15 -0.19
CA PHE A 87 -1.89 21.09 -0.77
C PHE A 87 -3.40 21.27 -0.57
N TYR A 88 -3.86 21.71 0.62
CA TYR A 88 -5.30 21.91 0.84
C TYR A 88 -5.89 23.10 0.07
N THR A 89 -5.04 23.98 -0.42
CA THR A 89 -5.45 25.11 -1.29
C THR A 89 -5.62 24.72 -2.74
N LEU A 90 -5.19 23.52 -3.14
CA LEU A 90 -5.29 23.06 -4.52
C LEU A 90 -6.76 22.81 -4.91
N LYS A 91 -7.16 23.31 -6.06
CA LYS A 91 -8.54 23.18 -6.58
C LYS A 91 -8.74 22.01 -7.55
N LYS A 92 -7.65 21.42 -8.06
CA LYS A 92 -7.72 20.35 -9.07
C LYS A 92 -7.87 18.95 -8.50
N PRO A 93 -7.22 18.59 -7.37
CA PRO A 93 -7.43 17.30 -6.75
C PRO A 93 -8.88 17.17 -6.26
N GLU A 94 -9.47 15.99 -6.41
CA GLU A 94 -10.80 15.66 -5.92
C GLU A 94 -10.84 15.62 -4.38
N ALA A 95 -9.78 15.10 -3.77
CA ALA A 95 -9.55 15.12 -2.34
C ALA A 95 -8.04 15.15 -2.05
N VAL A 96 -7.69 15.78 -0.93
CA VAL A 96 -6.34 15.79 -0.38
C VAL A 96 -6.44 15.31 1.05
N SER A 97 -5.59 14.37 1.43
CA SER A 97 -5.51 13.86 2.81
C SER A 97 -4.07 13.82 3.25
N ALA A 98 -3.85 14.19 4.49
CA ALA A 98 -2.57 14.02 5.15
C ALA A 98 -2.69 12.95 6.23
N TRP A 99 -1.73 12.05 6.26
CA TRP A 99 -1.64 11.04 7.30
C TRP A 99 -0.19 10.80 7.68
N PHE A 100 0.02 10.36 8.90
CA PHE A 100 1.32 9.89 9.36
C PHE A 100 1.12 8.71 10.31
N SER A 101 2.07 7.80 10.33
CA SER A 101 2.03 6.65 11.22
C SER A 101 3.32 6.54 12.03
N PHE A 102 3.19 5.99 13.22
CA PHE A 102 4.33 5.61 14.04
C PHE A 102 3.97 4.40 14.90
N PRO A 103 4.95 3.56 15.21
CA PRO A 103 4.73 2.43 16.11
C PRO A 103 4.56 2.94 17.55
N ALA A 104 3.47 2.54 18.20
CA ALA A 104 3.25 2.85 19.61
C ALA A 104 2.69 1.63 20.36
N PRO A 105 3.04 1.48 21.64
CA PRO A 105 2.50 0.42 22.47
C PRO A 105 1.04 0.73 22.81
N LEU A 106 0.15 -0.23 22.56
CA LEU A 106 -1.24 -0.19 22.99
C LEU A 106 -1.47 -1.19 24.11
N SER A 107 -2.18 -0.78 25.14
CA SER A 107 -2.64 -1.64 26.21
C SER A 107 -4.03 -1.23 26.67
N LEU A 108 -4.83 -2.20 27.08
CA LEU A 108 -6.08 -1.92 27.79
C LEU A 108 -5.81 -1.59 29.25
N PRO A 109 -6.63 -0.73 29.88
CA PRO A 109 -6.55 -0.48 31.30
C PRO A 109 -6.60 -1.78 32.09
N GLY A 110 -5.61 -2.00 32.96
CA GLY A 110 -5.50 -3.20 33.80
C GLY A 110 -4.88 -4.43 33.14
N LYS A 111 -4.55 -4.41 31.84
CA LYS A 111 -3.81 -5.47 31.15
C LYS A 111 -2.39 -5.03 30.82
N ARG A 112 -1.39 -5.75 31.28
CA ARG A 112 0.03 -5.53 30.96
C ARG A 112 0.41 -6.20 29.62
N MET A 113 -0.34 -5.93 28.56
CA MET A 113 0.07 -6.36 27.22
C MET A 113 0.61 -5.13 26.48
N TYR A 114 1.91 -5.13 26.22
CA TYR A 114 2.60 -4.09 25.46
C TYR A 114 2.93 -4.63 24.09
N ASN A 115 1.93 -4.73 23.22
CA ASN A 115 2.19 -4.97 21.82
C ASN A 115 2.36 -3.62 21.12
N SER A 116 3.39 -3.52 20.30
CA SER A 116 3.57 -2.35 19.43
C SER A 116 2.67 -2.50 18.21
N TYR A 117 1.90 -1.47 17.93
CA TYR A 117 1.03 -1.35 16.76
C TYR A 117 1.37 -0.07 16.00
N ASP A 118 1.22 -0.10 14.68
CA ASP A 118 1.31 1.10 13.89
C ASP A 118 0.03 1.92 14.06
N ILE A 119 0.15 3.06 14.71
CA ILE A 119 -0.94 4.01 14.89
C ILE A 119 -0.86 5.04 13.77
N MET A 120 -1.94 5.15 13.00
CA MET A 120 -2.07 6.11 11.93
C MET A 120 -2.98 7.26 12.37
N TYR A 121 -2.47 8.47 12.25
CA TYR A 121 -3.24 9.70 12.38
C TYR A 121 -3.60 10.19 10.99
N SER A 122 -4.87 10.44 10.76
CA SER A 122 -5.37 10.89 9.46
C SER A 122 -6.46 11.94 9.62
N ASP A 123 -6.73 12.66 8.56
CA ASP A 123 -7.88 13.54 8.46
C ASP A 123 -9.12 12.80 7.92
N PRO A 124 -10.33 13.38 7.96
CA PRO A 124 -11.54 12.75 7.45
C PRO A 124 -11.54 12.51 5.93
N ALA A 125 -10.72 13.26 5.17
CA ALA A 125 -10.60 13.08 3.72
C ALA A 125 -9.95 11.72 3.37
N PHE A 126 -9.19 11.14 4.29
CA PHE A 126 -8.62 9.80 4.17
C PHE A 126 -9.69 8.76 3.82
N TRP A 127 -10.83 8.80 4.47
CA TRP A 127 -11.93 7.86 4.25
C TRP A 127 -12.69 8.07 2.92
N LYS A 128 -12.49 9.22 2.28
CA LYS A 128 -13.02 9.49 0.92
C LYS A 128 -12.08 8.97 -0.16
N ILE A 129 -10.78 8.93 0.15
CA ILE A 129 -9.73 8.48 -0.78
C ILE A 129 -9.61 6.96 -0.78
N TYR A 130 -9.64 6.37 0.42
CA TYR A 130 -9.49 4.95 0.64
C TYR A 130 -10.83 4.27 0.92
N ASP A 131 -11.10 3.20 0.19
CA ASP A 131 -12.34 2.43 0.28
C ASP A 131 -12.18 1.27 1.28
N PHE A 132 -12.29 1.57 2.57
CA PHE A 132 -12.27 0.59 3.63
C PHE A 132 -13.65 -0.01 3.86
N ARG A 133 -13.69 -1.33 4.05
CA ARG A 133 -14.89 -2.03 4.50
C ARG A 133 -14.97 -1.97 6.02
N PHE A 134 -15.94 -1.26 6.55
CA PHE A 134 -16.25 -1.26 7.97
C PHE A 134 -17.11 -2.50 8.30
N LEU A 135 -16.71 -3.25 9.32
CA LEU A 135 -17.47 -4.37 9.84
C LEU A 135 -18.55 -3.86 10.78
N GLU A 136 -18.19 -2.89 11.62
CA GLU A 136 -19.06 -2.23 12.57
C GLU A 136 -18.71 -0.76 12.68
N GLY A 137 -19.67 0.06 13.08
CA GLY A 137 -19.48 1.49 13.19
C GLY A 137 -19.37 2.20 11.83
N LYS A 138 -18.71 3.33 11.83
CA LYS A 138 -18.51 4.18 10.66
C LYS A 138 -17.23 5.03 10.82
N PRO A 139 -16.65 5.51 9.71
CA PRO A 139 -15.52 6.42 9.77
C PRO A 139 -15.87 7.71 10.50
N PHE A 140 -14.88 8.37 11.08
CA PHE A 140 -15.05 9.69 11.64
C PHE A 140 -15.23 10.72 10.52
N THR A 141 -16.00 11.76 10.83
CA THR A 141 -16.46 12.79 9.89
C THR A 141 -15.74 14.12 10.13
N ASP A 142 -15.91 15.06 9.21
CA ASP A 142 -15.42 16.44 9.36
C ASP A 142 -16.00 17.10 10.65
N ALA A 143 -17.24 16.76 11.03
CA ALA A 143 -17.87 17.25 12.25
C ALA A 143 -17.16 16.71 13.51
N ASP A 144 -16.82 15.42 13.54
CA ASP A 144 -16.07 14.81 14.65
C ASP A 144 -14.69 15.46 14.79
N PHE A 145 -14.01 15.67 13.66
CA PHE A 145 -12.70 16.30 13.62
C PHE A 145 -12.73 17.74 14.12
N THR A 146 -13.72 18.51 13.68
CA THR A 146 -13.89 19.91 14.11
C THR A 146 -14.25 20.03 15.59
N SER A 147 -15.03 19.07 16.10
CA SER A 147 -15.43 19.01 17.52
C SER A 147 -14.31 18.49 18.43
N ALA A 148 -13.15 18.14 17.88
CA ALA A 148 -12.03 17.54 18.59
C ALA A 148 -12.42 16.29 19.43
N ILE A 149 -13.43 15.54 18.97
CA ILE A 149 -13.84 14.29 19.60
C ILE A 149 -12.83 13.20 19.20
N PRO A 150 -12.11 12.60 20.15
CA PRO A 150 -11.17 11.55 19.85
C PRO A 150 -11.93 10.29 19.38
N ARG A 151 -11.80 9.96 18.12
CA ARG A 151 -12.34 8.74 17.54
C ARG A 151 -11.21 7.88 17.02
N VAL A 152 -11.35 6.56 17.20
CA VAL A 152 -10.37 5.57 16.79
C VAL A 152 -11.06 4.53 15.93
N VAL A 153 -10.45 4.19 14.83
CA VAL A 153 -10.81 3.05 13.99
C VAL A 153 -9.76 1.98 14.19
N VAL A 154 -10.17 0.78 14.54
CA VAL A 154 -9.27 -0.35 14.80
C VAL A 154 -9.47 -1.42 13.73
N SER A 155 -8.39 -2.10 13.36
CA SER A 155 -8.50 -3.27 12.49
C SER A 155 -9.14 -4.45 13.23
N GLU A 156 -9.78 -5.36 12.51
CA GLU A 156 -10.38 -6.56 13.07
C GLU A 156 -9.38 -7.37 13.91
N SER A 157 -8.14 -7.50 13.45
CA SER A 157 -7.09 -8.23 14.16
C SER A 157 -6.73 -7.59 15.51
N VAL A 158 -6.66 -6.26 15.55
CA VAL A 158 -6.40 -5.50 16.78
C VAL A 158 -7.58 -5.60 17.73
N ALA A 159 -8.81 -5.47 17.24
CA ALA A 159 -10.02 -5.63 18.05
C ALA A 159 -10.07 -7.02 18.71
N ARG A 160 -9.87 -8.08 17.95
CA ARG A 160 -9.82 -9.45 18.47
C ARG A 160 -8.71 -9.66 19.50
N THR A 161 -7.53 -9.07 19.27
CA THR A 161 -6.39 -9.25 20.18
C THR A 161 -6.58 -8.48 21.49
N LEU A 162 -7.09 -7.27 21.44
CA LEU A 162 -7.28 -6.43 22.63
C LEU A 162 -8.54 -6.78 23.40
N TYR A 163 -9.67 -6.93 22.73
CA TYR A 163 -10.98 -7.06 23.35
C TYR A 163 -11.52 -8.50 23.32
N GLY A 164 -10.96 -9.37 22.48
CA GLY A 164 -11.46 -10.74 22.29
C GLY A 164 -12.72 -10.83 21.42
N SER A 165 -13.20 -9.70 20.91
CA SER A 165 -14.40 -9.56 20.08
C SER A 165 -14.16 -8.56 18.97
N THR A 166 -14.99 -8.61 17.93
CA THR A 166 -15.07 -7.58 16.88
C THR A 166 -16.13 -6.51 17.19
N ASP A 167 -17.10 -6.85 18.04
CA ASP A 167 -18.11 -5.93 18.56
C ASP A 167 -17.50 -5.06 19.68
N VAL A 168 -16.96 -3.91 19.31
CA VAL A 168 -16.23 -2.98 20.21
C VAL A 168 -16.69 -1.53 20.07
N VAL A 169 -17.83 -1.31 19.40
CA VAL A 169 -18.43 0.01 19.16
C VAL A 169 -19.40 0.39 20.27
#